data_187bbad88afabe167298eba7dacb8480
#
_entry.id   187bbad88afabe167298eba7dacb8480
#
_cell.length_a   1.000
_cell.length_b   1.000
_cell.length_c   1.000
_cell.angle_alpha   90.00
_cell.angle_beta   90.00
_cell.angle_gamma   90.00
#
_symmetry.space_group_name_H-M   'P 1'
#
loop_
_entity.id
_entity.type
_entity.pdbx_description
1 polymer ?
#
loop_
_entity_poly.entity_id
_entity_poly.type
_entity_poly.pdbx_seq_one_letter_code
_entity_poly.pdbx_strand_id
1 'polypeptide(L)'
;MKKIHILGGGPAGLAVAYFASKKNIPFNIYESKSTIGGNCKTLSFDECSFDTGAHRFHNKNTVATSAIKSLIKDDLITVNAPSKIYW
;
A
#
# COMPACT_ATOMS: atom_id res chain seq x y z
N MET A 1 3.68 27.61 -6.78
CA MET A 1 3.58 26.48 -5.84
C MET A 1 4.67 25.47 -6.16
N LYS A 2 5.36 24.99 -5.13
CA LYS A 2 6.42 24.01 -5.33
C LYS A 2 5.81 22.64 -5.63
N LYS A 3 6.47 21.92 -6.54
CA LYS A 3 6.07 20.56 -6.88
C LYS A 3 6.86 19.57 -6.00
N ILE A 4 6.16 18.53 -5.55
CA ILE A 4 6.80 17.45 -4.78
C ILE A 4 7.28 16.37 -5.76
N HIS A 5 8.52 15.94 -5.59
CA HIS A 5 9.08 14.83 -6.36
C HIS A 5 9.17 13.61 -5.44
N ILE A 6 8.47 12.55 -5.79
CA ILE A 6 8.39 11.33 -4.99
C ILE A 6 9.19 10.24 -5.68
N LEU A 7 10.22 9.75 -5.00
CA LEU A 7 11.06 8.68 -5.52
C LEU A 7 10.56 7.35 -4.99
N GLY A 8 9.97 6.56 -5.87
CA GLY A 8 9.41 5.26 -5.54
C GLY A 8 7.89 5.27 -5.45
N GLY A 9 7.25 4.37 -6.16
CA GLY A 9 5.80 4.19 -6.21
C GLY A 9 5.29 3.07 -5.32
N GLY A 10 5.97 2.77 -4.21
CA GLY A 10 5.49 1.85 -3.20
C GLY A 10 4.47 2.51 -2.28
N PRO A 11 4.05 1.80 -1.20
CA PRO A 11 3.02 2.33 -0.31
C PRO A 11 3.35 3.69 0.30
N ALA A 12 4.61 3.91 0.70
CA ALA A 12 5.01 5.18 1.31
C ALA A 12 4.91 6.33 0.30
N GLY A 13 5.43 6.13 -0.91
CA GLY A 13 5.37 7.15 -1.96
C GLY A 13 3.95 7.44 -2.39
N LEU A 14 3.12 6.41 -2.52
CA LEU A 14 1.72 6.56 -2.86
C LEU A 14 0.94 7.29 -1.76
N ALA A 15 1.29 7.08 -0.49
CA ALA A 15 0.68 7.80 0.62
C ALA A 15 0.99 9.29 0.53
N VAL A 16 2.22 9.67 0.24
CA VAL A 16 2.60 11.06 0.06
C VAL A 16 1.79 11.68 -1.10
N ALA A 17 1.68 10.96 -2.21
CA ALA A 17 0.92 11.41 -3.37
C ALA A 17 -0.56 11.62 -3.03
N TYR A 18 -1.14 10.70 -2.25
CA TYR A 18 -2.52 10.79 -1.84
C TYR A 18 -2.79 12.05 -1.03
N PHE A 19 -1.96 12.32 -0.02
CA PHE A 19 -2.14 13.52 0.82
C PHE A 19 -1.80 14.81 0.07
N ALA A 20 -0.83 14.77 -0.84
CA ALA A 20 -0.54 15.92 -1.71
C ALA A 20 -1.73 16.24 -2.59
N SER A 21 -2.36 15.21 -3.16
CA SER A 21 -3.56 15.36 -3.98
C SER A 21 -4.71 15.99 -3.19
N LYS A 22 -4.91 15.56 -1.94
CA LYS A 22 -5.95 16.16 -1.10
C LYS A 22 -5.73 17.63 -0.81
N LYS A 23 -4.47 18.07 -0.77
CA LYS A 23 -4.11 19.46 -0.51
C LYS A 23 -3.89 20.25 -1.78
N ASN A 24 -4.18 19.67 -2.95
CA ASN A 24 -3.97 20.27 -4.26
C ASN A 24 -2.52 20.71 -4.49
N ILE A 25 -1.57 19.92 -3.99
CA ILE A 25 -0.14 20.14 -4.21
C ILE A 25 0.30 19.29 -5.39
N PRO A 26 0.91 19.88 -6.43
CA PRO A 26 1.36 19.09 -7.58
C PRO A 26 2.51 18.19 -7.21
N PHE A 27 2.58 17.01 -7.82
CA PHE A 27 3.63 16.04 -7.55
C PHE A 27 3.93 15.19 -8.79
N ASN A 28 5.12 14.60 -8.80
CA ASN A 28 5.51 13.57 -9.75
C ASN A 28 6.01 12.37 -8.98
N ILE A 29 5.69 11.17 -9.44
CA ILE A 29 6.20 9.92 -8.87
C ILE A 29 7.16 9.30 -9.88
N TYR A 30 8.33 8.91 -9.40
CA TYR A 30 9.35 8.25 -10.22
C TYR A 30 9.51 6.82 -9.72
N GLU A 31 9.17 5.86 -10.55
CA GLU A 31 9.23 4.45 -10.23
C GLU A 31 10.15 3.73 -11.21
N SER A 32 11.10 2.94 -10.68
CA SER A 32 12.08 2.23 -11.50
C SER A 32 11.50 1.00 -12.20
N LYS A 33 10.38 0.49 -11.72
CA LYS A 33 9.72 -0.68 -12.29
C LYS A 33 8.54 -0.26 -13.16
N SER A 34 8.05 -1.19 -13.97
CA SER A 34 6.93 -0.93 -14.88
C SER A 34 5.59 -0.81 -14.17
N THR A 35 5.51 -1.23 -12.91
CA THR A 35 4.27 -1.16 -12.12
C THR A 35 4.53 -0.48 -10.79
N ILE A 36 3.48 0.15 -10.25
CA ILE A 36 3.53 0.76 -8.92
C ILE A 36 3.08 -0.24 -7.86
N GLY A 37 3.24 0.13 -6.58
CA GLY A 37 2.80 -0.69 -5.46
C GLY A 37 3.93 -1.24 -4.59
N GLY A 38 5.17 -1.26 -5.11
CA GLY A 38 6.30 -1.79 -4.36
C GLY A 38 6.07 -3.24 -3.99
N ASN A 39 6.15 -3.56 -2.69
CA ASN A 39 5.91 -4.91 -2.20
C ASN A 39 4.43 -5.24 -2.02
N CYS A 40 3.54 -4.29 -2.24
CA CYS A 40 2.09 -4.51 -2.19
C CYS A 40 1.58 -4.91 -3.56
N LYS A 41 2.04 -6.06 -4.04
CA LYS A 41 1.67 -6.59 -5.35
C LYS A 41 1.11 -7.99 -5.22
N THR A 42 0.15 -8.28 -6.07
CA THR A 42 -0.36 -9.63 -6.23
C THR A 42 0.15 -10.18 -7.55
N LEU A 43 0.82 -11.32 -7.50
CA LEU A 43 1.29 -12.01 -8.69
C LEU A 43 0.30 -13.09 -9.07
N SER A 44 0.05 -13.22 -10.37
CA SER A 44 -0.83 -14.26 -10.89
C SER A 44 -0.03 -15.23 -11.72
N PHE A 45 -0.22 -16.50 -11.45
CA PHE A 45 0.40 -17.59 -12.22
C PHE A 45 -0.62 -18.69 -12.43
N ASP A 46 -0.94 -19.00 -13.68
CA ASP A 46 -2.05 -19.85 -14.08
C ASP A 46 -3.35 -19.35 -13.44
N GLU A 47 -4.02 -20.19 -12.62
CA GLU A 47 -5.25 -19.82 -11.95
C GLU A 47 -5.02 -19.37 -10.50
N CYS A 48 -3.76 -19.22 -10.10
CA CYS A 48 -3.38 -18.87 -8.73
C CYS A 48 -2.91 -17.43 -8.66
N SER A 49 -3.25 -16.77 -7.55
CA SER A 49 -2.76 -15.43 -7.23
C SER A 49 -2.11 -15.44 -5.87
N PHE A 50 -0.99 -14.73 -5.72
CA PHE A 50 -0.29 -14.64 -4.43
C PHE A 50 0.41 -13.30 -4.30
N ASP A 51 0.59 -12.87 -3.08
CA ASP A 51 1.23 -11.61 -2.77
C ASP A 51 2.74 -11.79 -2.60
N THR A 52 3.50 -10.74 -2.91
CA THR A 52 4.97 -10.81 -2.88
C THR A 52 5.57 -10.74 -1.50
N GLY A 53 4.78 -10.40 -0.49
CA GLY A 53 5.28 -10.28 0.88
C GLY A 53 4.14 -10.32 1.87
N ALA A 54 4.31 -9.62 2.99
CA ALA A 54 3.27 -9.52 4.00
C ALA A 54 2.03 -8.87 3.41
N HIS A 55 0.90 -9.53 3.53
CA HIS A 55 -0.37 -9.08 2.94
C HIS A 55 -1.43 -8.77 3.99
N ARG A 56 -1.04 -8.78 5.27
CA ARG A 56 -1.92 -8.40 6.38
C ARG A 56 -1.31 -7.22 7.11
N PHE A 57 -2.16 -6.42 7.71
CA PHE A 57 -1.65 -5.35 8.57
C PHE A 57 -2.28 -5.44 9.96
N HIS A 58 -1.56 -4.93 10.93
CA HIS A 58 -1.98 -4.93 12.32
C HIS A 58 -2.46 -3.54 12.72
N ASN A 59 -3.41 -3.51 13.66
CA ASN A 59 -3.96 -2.24 14.14
C ASN A 59 -3.09 -1.66 15.26
N LYS A 60 -1.77 -1.50 15.01
CA LYS A 60 -0.83 -0.93 15.97
C LYS A 60 -0.81 0.58 15.92
N ASN A 61 -0.94 1.15 14.74
CA ASN A 61 -1.01 2.61 14.56
C ASN A 61 -2.43 2.94 14.13
N THR A 62 -3.23 3.42 15.08
CA THR A 62 -4.66 3.65 14.83
C THR A 62 -4.90 4.75 13.80
N VAL A 63 -4.03 5.75 13.70
CA VAL A 63 -4.15 6.82 12.70
C VAL A 63 -3.97 6.25 11.30
N ALA A 64 -2.88 5.49 11.08
CA ALA A 64 -2.62 4.88 9.79
C ALA A 64 -3.69 3.86 9.42
N THR A 65 -4.10 3.02 10.38
CA THR A 65 -5.13 2.00 10.15
C THR A 65 -6.47 2.63 9.78
N SER A 66 -6.84 3.72 10.45
CA SER A 66 -8.09 4.42 10.13
C SER A 66 -8.06 5.00 8.72
N ALA A 67 -6.92 5.57 8.30
CA ALA A 67 -6.78 6.09 6.95
C ALA A 67 -6.93 4.97 5.90
N ILE A 68 -6.28 3.81 6.14
CA ILE A 68 -6.37 2.67 5.23
C ILE A 68 -7.79 2.13 5.18
N LYS A 69 -8.46 1.99 6.32
CA LYS A 69 -9.84 1.49 6.37
C LYS A 69 -10.79 2.42 5.61
N SER A 70 -10.59 3.72 5.70
CA SER A 70 -11.44 4.66 4.98
C SER A 70 -11.27 4.59 3.48
N LEU A 71 -10.09 4.19 3.00
CA LEU A 71 -9.82 4.02 1.57
C LEU A 71 -10.37 2.71 1.02
N ILE A 72 -10.23 1.63 1.77
CA ILE A 72 -10.59 0.28 1.31
C ILE A 72 -12.06 -0.03 1.57
N LYS A 73 -12.59 0.42 2.71
CA LYS A 73 -13.99 0.23 3.10
C LYS A 73 -14.38 -1.25 3.11
N ASP A 74 -15.35 -1.64 2.28
CA ASP A 74 -15.91 -2.99 2.29
C ASP A 74 -14.97 -4.06 1.71
N ASP A 75 -13.91 -3.65 1.05
CA ASP A 75 -12.92 -4.59 0.53
C ASP A 75 -12.01 -5.14 1.63
N LEU A 76 -12.09 -4.59 2.84
CA LEU A 76 -11.26 -5.01 3.95
C LEU A 76 -11.91 -6.16 4.70
N ILE A 77 -11.16 -7.24 4.87
CA ILE A 77 -11.61 -8.44 5.59
C ILE A 77 -10.77 -8.61 6.85
N THR A 78 -11.42 -8.78 7.99
CA THR A 78 -10.74 -9.08 9.24
C THR A 78 -10.61 -10.59 9.39
N VAL A 79 -9.39 -11.05 9.60
CA VAL A 79 -9.11 -12.48 9.81
C VAL A 79 -8.45 -12.69 11.17
N ASN A 80 -8.80 -13.78 11.82
CA ASN A 80 -8.18 -14.21 13.07
C ASN A 80 -7.41 -15.50 12.80
N ALA A 81 -6.20 -15.34 12.28
CA ALA A 81 -5.37 -16.47 11.88
C ALA A 81 -4.10 -16.51 12.73
N PRO A 82 -3.89 -17.60 13.51
CA PRO A 82 -2.66 -17.73 14.28
C PRO A 82 -1.47 -17.96 13.36
N SER A 83 -0.32 -17.42 13.76
CA SER A 83 0.94 -17.61 13.04
C SER A 83 1.81 -18.60 13.81
N LYS A 84 2.47 -19.49 13.07
CA LYS A 84 3.39 -20.47 13.64
C LYS A 84 4.68 -20.49 12.82
N ILE A 85 5.78 -20.68 13.53
CA ILE A 85 7.09 -20.83 12.90
C ILE A 85 7.60 -22.23 13.22
N TYR A 86 8.03 -22.95 12.19
CA TYR A 86 8.60 -24.29 12.31
C TYR A 86 10.04 -24.26 11.83
N TRP A 87 10.92 -24.96 12.55
CA TRP A 87 12.31 -25.15 12.13
C TRP A 87 12.68 -26.60 12.02
#